data_416de020db95c97915739456acd51c9d
#
_entry.id   416de020db95c97915739456acd51c9d
#
_cell.length_a   1.000
_cell.length_b   1.000
_cell.length_c   1.000
_cell.angle_alpha   90.00
_cell.angle_beta   90.00
_cell.angle_gamma   90.00
#
_symmetry.space_group_name_H-M   'P 1'
#
loop_
_entity.id
_entity.type
_entity.pdbx_description
1 polymer ?
#
loop_
_entity_poly.entity_id
_entity_poly.type
_entity_poly.pdbx_seq_one_letter_code
_entity_poly.pdbx_strand_id
1 'polypeptide(L)'
;VFLSIDHNTTYSYGKKIVLAPHIVRIYPKQNVGQQITHMFSLETDPPEAGRTVNSDLDGNTTVTLWFSGKFNRLVIDTRCVVETLRKNPFDFIVSDIRFLYLPMRYPPEQQIALSPYLSVSKKTALEVSKLRETILSQTQGKTLDFILSLCNHIHKNFSHVARKHGAPWTPEKTLREKRGSCRDLVELFASVCRSTGLACRHVSGYAFSKKKRENELHAWVEVYIPGGGWRGYDPSSGLAVADSHVAVASGATNELVAPVSGSFYGDEAEAELRFQVRIKKTSLKEKRALGLL
;
A
#
# COMPACT_ATOMS: atom_id res chain seq x y z
N VAL A 1 5.07 12.27 13.67
CA VAL A 1 4.99 13.47 12.80
C VAL A 1 3.54 13.69 12.40
N PHE A 2 3.07 14.96 12.44
CA PHE A 2 1.70 15.28 11.98
C PHE A 2 1.73 15.66 10.50
N LEU A 3 0.93 14.98 9.70
CA LEU A 3 0.80 15.18 8.26
C LEU A 3 -0.66 15.53 7.92
N SER A 4 -0.85 16.58 7.13
CA SER A 4 -2.11 16.92 6.48
C SER A 4 -2.06 16.46 5.04
N ILE A 5 -3.07 15.71 4.60
CA ILE A 5 -3.14 15.07 3.28
C ILE A 5 -4.46 15.47 2.65
N ASP A 6 -4.38 16.10 1.48
CA ASP A 6 -5.52 16.36 0.60
C ASP A 6 -5.38 15.44 -0.63
N HIS A 7 -6.39 14.65 -0.95
CA HIS A 7 -6.38 13.74 -2.09
C HIS A 7 -7.68 13.87 -2.89
N ASN A 8 -7.53 14.30 -4.13
CA ASN A 8 -8.61 14.35 -5.13
C ASN A 8 -8.42 13.24 -6.13
N THR A 9 -9.50 12.50 -6.41
CA THR A 9 -9.60 11.53 -7.51
C THR A 9 -10.76 11.90 -8.39
N THR A 10 -10.54 12.05 -9.69
CA THR A 10 -11.55 12.38 -10.67
C THR A 10 -11.60 11.33 -11.78
N TYR A 11 -12.76 10.73 -11.96
CA TYR A 11 -13.10 9.90 -13.11
C TYR A 11 -13.95 10.73 -14.06
N SER A 12 -13.55 10.79 -15.32
CA SER A 12 -14.31 11.45 -16.40
C SER A 12 -14.72 10.40 -17.43
N TYR A 13 -15.97 10.44 -17.86
CA TYR A 13 -16.53 9.48 -18.79
C TYR A 13 -16.96 10.21 -20.07
N GLY A 14 -16.70 9.64 -21.23
CA GLY A 14 -17.04 10.21 -22.54
C GLY A 14 -18.54 10.42 -22.76
N LYS A 15 -19.38 9.76 -21.96
CA LYS A 15 -20.85 9.91 -21.97
C LYS A 15 -21.42 9.74 -20.57
N LYS A 16 -22.69 10.06 -20.36
CA LYS A 16 -23.37 9.81 -19.08
C LYS A 16 -23.57 8.31 -18.85
N ILE A 17 -23.08 7.81 -17.73
CA ILE A 17 -23.16 6.40 -17.29
C ILE A 17 -23.89 6.31 -15.95
N VAL A 18 -24.33 5.12 -15.57
CA VAL A 18 -24.85 4.81 -14.24
C VAL A 18 -23.68 4.23 -13.41
N LEU A 19 -23.33 4.89 -12.32
CA LEU A 19 -22.28 4.42 -11.43
C LEU A 19 -22.77 3.20 -10.63
N ALA A 20 -22.05 2.09 -10.70
CA ALA A 20 -22.21 0.98 -9.77
C ALA A 20 -21.67 1.38 -8.37
N PRO A 21 -21.93 0.61 -7.31
CA PRO A 21 -21.32 0.87 -6.01
C PRO A 21 -19.80 0.98 -6.11
N HIS A 22 -19.22 1.99 -5.44
CA HIS A 22 -17.80 2.22 -5.36
C HIS A 22 -17.32 1.99 -3.93
N ILE A 23 -16.20 1.29 -3.79
CA ILE A 23 -15.55 1.05 -2.50
C ILE A 23 -14.31 1.93 -2.44
N VAL A 24 -14.27 2.82 -1.46
CA VAL A 24 -13.15 3.74 -1.20
C VAL A 24 -12.36 3.25 0.00
N ARG A 25 -11.03 3.07 -0.15
CA ARG A 25 -10.07 2.63 0.86
C ARG A 25 -8.98 3.69 1.06
N ILE A 26 -9.40 4.92 1.32
CA ILE A 26 -8.50 6.08 1.48
C ILE A 26 -8.48 6.54 2.96
N TYR A 27 -9.37 6.00 3.79
CA TYR A 27 -9.35 6.28 5.23
C TYR A 27 -8.02 5.77 5.82
N PRO A 28 -7.25 6.61 6.55
CA PRO A 28 -5.98 6.18 7.13
C PRO A 28 -6.18 5.01 8.08
N LYS A 29 -5.37 3.97 7.90
CA LYS A 29 -5.50 2.72 8.66
C LYS A 29 -5.32 2.95 10.15
N GLN A 30 -6.18 2.34 10.97
CA GLN A 30 -6.08 2.41 12.43
C GLN A 30 -5.05 1.38 12.92
N ASN A 31 -3.78 1.77 12.93
CA ASN A 31 -2.67 0.91 13.32
C ASN A 31 -2.08 1.36 14.66
N VAL A 32 -2.38 0.64 15.73
CA VAL A 32 -1.85 0.91 17.08
C VAL A 32 -0.32 0.97 17.05
N GLY A 33 0.26 2.04 17.60
CA GLY A 33 1.70 2.26 17.66
C GLY A 33 2.36 2.68 16.33
N GLN A 34 1.60 2.80 15.24
CA GLN A 34 2.12 3.28 13.96
C GLN A 34 1.61 4.66 13.58
N GLN A 35 0.29 4.85 13.63
CA GLN A 35 -0.35 6.11 13.25
C GLN A 35 -1.69 6.30 13.97
N ILE A 36 -2.09 7.57 14.13
CA ILE A 36 -3.37 8.01 14.68
C ILE A 36 -4.01 8.97 13.68
N THR A 37 -5.29 8.75 13.34
CA THR A 37 -6.07 9.67 12.53
C THR A 37 -6.80 10.65 13.43
N HIS A 38 -6.48 11.93 13.32
CA HIS A 38 -7.11 12.99 14.11
C HIS A 38 -8.29 13.63 13.37
N MET A 39 -8.27 13.61 12.04
CA MET A 39 -9.37 14.13 11.21
C MET A 39 -9.42 13.37 9.90
N PHE A 40 -10.64 13.11 9.42
CA PHE A 40 -10.90 12.60 8.08
C PHE A 40 -12.23 13.15 7.56
N SER A 41 -12.23 13.59 6.31
CA SER A 41 -13.45 13.91 5.55
C SER A 41 -13.41 13.27 4.17
N LEU A 42 -14.58 12.92 3.64
CA LEU A 42 -14.79 12.41 2.30
C LEU A 42 -16.02 13.08 1.72
N GLU A 43 -15.84 13.72 0.58
CA GLU A 43 -16.90 14.38 -0.20
C GLU A 43 -16.89 13.85 -1.63
N THR A 44 -18.05 13.86 -2.29
CA THR A 44 -18.19 13.39 -3.68
C THR A 44 -18.96 14.39 -4.54
N ASP A 45 -18.63 14.41 -5.83
CA ASP A 45 -19.41 15.09 -6.85
C ASP A 45 -19.56 14.15 -8.07
N PRO A 46 -20.77 13.68 -8.39
CA PRO A 46 -22.05 14.04 -7.77
C PRO A 46 -22.13 13.59 -6.30
N PRO A 47 -23.02 14.20 -5.50
CA PRO A 47 -23.27 13.72 -4.16
C PRO A 47 -23.80 12.28 -4.22
N GLU A 48 -23.32 11.46 -3.31
CA GLU A 48 -23.78 10.08 -3.21
C GLU A 48 -25.25 10.01 -2.75
N ALA A 49 -25.99 9.01 -3.21
CA ALA A 49 -27.34 8.70 -2.73
C ALA A 49 -27.30 8.08 -1.32
N GLY A 50 -26.16 7.48 -0.97
CA GLY A 50 -25.88 6.99 0.36
C GLY A 50 -24.48 6.37 0.48
N ARG A 51 -24.05 6.14 1.74
CA ARG A 51 -22.79 5.50 2.08
C ARG A 51 -22.89 4.59 3.29
N THR A 52 -22.03 3.57 3.32
CA THR A 52 -21.77 2.78 4.52
C THR A 52 -20.28 2.76 4.82
N VAL A 53 -19.92 2.68 6.08
CA VAL A 53 -18.54 2.54 6.56
C VAL A 53 -18.41 1.19 7.23
N ASN A 54 -17.44 0.39 6.78
CA ASN A 54 -17.21 -0.97 7.26
C ASN A 54 -15.72 -1.23 7.46
N SER A 55 -15.39 -2.34 8.13
CA SER A 55 -14.05 -2.89 8.15
C SER A 55 -14.01 -4.12 7.26
N ASP A 56 -12.99 -4.23 6.39
CA ASP A 56 -12.76 -5.43 5.59
C ASP A 56 -11.95 -6.51 6.36
N LEU A 57 -11.66 -7.62 5.69
CA LEU A 57 -10.94 -8.77 6.29
C LEU A 57 -9.51 -8.42 6.75
N ASP A 58 -8.89 -7.41 6.16
CA ASP A 58 -7.55 -6.93 6.52
C ASP A 58 -7.58 -5.80 7.57
N GLY A 59 -8.78 -5.47 8.10
CA GLY A 59 -8.99 -4.39 9.06
C GLY A 59 -8.82 -3.00 8.44
N ASN A 60 -9.00 -2.86 7.13
CA ASN A 60 -9.06 -1.55 6.49
C ASN A 60 -10.44 -0.94 6.66
N THR A 61 -10.50 0.36 6.92
CA THR A 61 -11.77 1.09 6.85
C THR A 61 -12.16 1.29 5.39
N THR A 62 -13.32 0.76 5.01
CA THR A 62 -13.89 0.87 3.66
C THR A 62 -15.13 1.73 3.69
N VAL A 63 -15.27 2.64 2.74
CA VAL A 63 -16.48 3.42 2.51
C VAL A 63 -17.11 2.96 1.21
N THR A 64 -18.28 2.33 1.29
CA THR A 64 -19.04 1.97 0.08
C THR A 64 -20.00 3.09 -0.23
N LEU A 65 -19.91 3.63 -1.45
CA LEU A 65 -20.71 4.72 -1.98
C LEU A 65 -21.64 4.19 -3.06
N TRP A 66 -22.89 4.66 -3.09
CA TRP A 66 -23.80 4.42 -4.22
C TRP A 66 -24.44 5.73 -4.68
N PHE A 67 -24.79 5.76 -5.96
CA PHE A 67 -25.24 6.94 -6.66
C PHE A 67 -26.58 6.67 -7.37
N SER A 68 -27.42 7.70 -7.51
CA SER A 68 -28.68 7.62 -8.24
C SER A 68 -28.65 8.61 -9.38
N GLY A 69 -28.88 8.12 -10.61
CA GLY A 69 -28.85 8.93 -11.83
C GLY A 69 -27.73 8.56 -12.79
N LYS A 70 -27.58 9.40 -13.84
CA LYS A 70 -26.54 9.24 -14.88
C LYS A 70 -25.59 10.41 -14.83
N PHE A 71 -24.30 10.11 -14.78
CA PHE A 71 -23.23 11.09 -14.60
C PHE A 71 -22.12 10.89 -15.64
N ASN A 72 -21.46 11.95 -16.03
CA ASN A 72 -20.28 11.92 -16.90
C ASN A 72 -18.96 12.12 -16.15
N ARG A 73 -19.04 12.27 -14.81
CA ARG A 73 -17.86 12.33 -13.94
C ARG A 73 -18.21 11.83 -12.54
N LEU A 74 -17.16 11.41 -11.82
CA LEU A 74 -17.18 11.17 -10.38
C LEU A 74 -15.92 11.79 -9.78
N VAL A 75 -16.09 12.69 -8.83
CA VAL A 75 -15.01 13.25 -8.02
C VAL A 75 -15.11 12.67 -6.62
N ILE A 76 -13.99 12.26 -6.06
CA ILE A 76 -13.85 11.83 -4.67
C ILE A 76 -12.76 12.68 -4.05
N ASP A 77 -13.16 13.57 -3.15
CA ASP A 77 -12.24 14.42 -2.38
C ASP A 77 -12.11 13.91 -0.96
N THR A 78 -10.87 13.71 -0.52
CA THR A 78 -10.61 13.33 0.87
C THR A 78 -9.58 14.26 1.49
N ARG A 79 -9.77 14.55 2.75
CA ARG A 79 -8.82 15.29 3.57
C ARG A 79 -8.61 14.56 4.89
N CYS A 80 -7.37 14.42 5.32
CA CYS A 80 -7.06 13.86 6.64
C CYS A 80 -5.88 14.53 7.32
N VAL A 81 -5.87 14.43 8.66
CA VAL A 81 -4.72 14.78 9.49
C VAL A 81 -4.34 13.52 10.27
N VAL A 82 -3.11 13.09 10.07
CA VAL A 82 -2.58 11.86 10.64
C VAL A 82 -1.31 12.14 11.41
N GLU A 83 -1.19 11.59 12.59
CA GLU A 83 0.05 11.53 13.34
C GLU A 83 0.73 10.18 13.13
N THR A 84 1.96 10.20 12.62
CA THR A 84 2.81 9.02 12.52
C THR A 84 3.69 8.91 13.76
N LEU A 85 3.69 7.74 14.40
CA LEU A 85 4.30 7.51 15.71
C LEU A 85 5.64 6.78 15.63
N ARG A 86 5.77 5.81 14.71
CA ARG A 86 6.93 4.93 14.60
C ARG A 86 8.12 5.67 13.98
N LYS A 87 9.06 6.13 14.81
CA LYS A 87 10.28 6.80 14.36
C LYS A 87 11.38 5.82 13.97
N ASN A 88 11.51 4.72 14.72
CA ASN A 88 12.47 3.65 14.45
C ASN A 88 11.75 2.42 13.87
N PRO A 89 11.98 2.03 12.60
CA PRO A 89 11.33 0.87 12.00
C PRO A 89 11.82 -0.47 12.60
N PHE A 90 12.96 -0.47 13.31
CA PHE A 90 13.59 -1.63 13.91
C PHE A 90 13.33 -1.76 15.42
N ASP A 91 12.42 -0.97 15.98
CA ASP A 91 12.04 -1.04 17.38
C ASP A 91 11.12 -2.25 17.62
N PHE A 92 11.72 -3.44 17.66
CA PHE A 92 11.08 -4.71 17.98
C PHE A 92 12.10 -5.78 18.31
N ILE A 93 11.63 -6.86 18.95
CA ILE A 93 12.42 -8.06 19.24
C ILE A 93 11.81 -9.23 18.48
N VAL A 94 12.65 -10.04 17.82
CA VAL A 94 12.23 -11.31 17.22
C VAL A 94 11.98 -12.30 18.35
N SER A 95 10.82 -12.92 18.38
CA SER A 95 10.34 -13.70 19.52
C SER A 95 11.04 -15.05 19.72
N ASP A 96 11.74 -15.57 18.70
CA ASP A 96 12.43 -16.86 18.76
C ASP A 96 13.61 -16.88 17.76
N ILE A 97 14.70 -17.52 18.13
CA ILE A 97 15.91 -17.66 17.30
C ILE A 97 15.63 -18.33 15.95
N ARG A 98 14.63 -19.20 15.88
CA ARG A 98 14.20 -19.86 14.63
C ARG A 98 13.75 -18.88 13.56
N PHE A 99 13.25 -17.71 13.93
CA PHE A 99 12.79 -16.66 13.01
C PHE A 99 13.90 -15.71 12.58
N LEU A 100 15.12 -15.88 13.08
CA LEU A 100 16.28 -15.12 12.64
C LEU A 100 16.83 -15.61 11.30
N TYR A 101 16.40 -16.79 10.83
CA TYR A 101 16.91 -17.42 9.61
C TYR A 101 15.79 -17.91 8.70
N LEU A 102 16.05 -17.89 7.39
CA LEU A 102 15.19 -18.41 6.35
C LEU A 102 15.55 -19.86 5.98
N PRO A 103 14.59 -20.69 5.51
CA PRO A 103 13.20 -20.31 5.22
C PRO A 103 12.38 -20.10 6.49
N MET A 104 11.48 -19.11 6.45
CA MET A 104 10.57 -18.84 7.56
C MET A 104 9.55 -19.98 7.71
N ARG A 105 9.37 -20.44 8.95
CA ARG A 105 8.37 -21.45 9.31
C ARG A 105 7.58 -20.95 10.52
N TYR A 106 6.37 -20.48 10.26
CA TYR A 106 5.46 -20.03 11.32
C TYR A 106 4.87 -21.21 12.10
N PRO A 107 4.51 -21.04 13.38
CA PRO A 107 3.68 -22.01 14.11
C PRO A 107 2.38 -22.31 13.37
N PRO A 108 1.80 -23.53 13.52
CA PRO A 108 0.63 -23.95 12.72
C PRO A 108 -0.54 -22.97 12.73
N GLU A 109 -0.90 -22.43 13.88
CA GLU A 109 -1.97 -21.44 14.03
C GLU A 109 -1.67 -20.12 13.32
N GLN A 110 -0.43 -19.65 13.36
CA GLN A 110 0.00 -18.48 12.60
C GLN A 110 0.08 -18.78 11.11
N GLN A 111 0.52 -19.98 10.72
CA GLN A 111 0.55 -20.43 9.32
C GLN A 111 -0.86 -20.38 8.69
N ILE A 112 -1.89 -20.81 9.42
CA ILE A 112 -3.29 -20.74 8.97
C ILE A 112 -3.71 -19.28 8.80
N ALA A 113 -3.50 -18.45 9.81
CA ALA A 113 -3.89 -17.02 9.78
C ALA A 113 -3.15 -16.22 8.70
N LEU A 114 -1.90 -16.58 8.42
CA LEU A 114 -1.04 -15.91 7.43
C LEU A 114 -1.15 -16.50 6.02
N SER A 115 -1.95 -17.55 5.81
CA SER A 115 -2.03 -18.27 4.54
C SER A 115 -2.29 -17.38 3.30
N PRO A 116 -3.14 -16.33 3.33
CA PRO A 116 -3.34 -15.44 2.18
C PRO A 116 -2.06 -14.67 1.81
N TYR A 117 -1.24 -14.34 2.81
CA TYR A 117 -0.01 -13.55 2.65
C TYR A 117 1.23 -14.41 2.33
N LEU A 118 1.08 -15.73 2.33
CA LEU A 118 2.10 -16.73 1.97
C LEU A 118 1.90 -17.28 0.56
N SER A 119 0.77 -16.98 -0.07
CA SER A 119 0.43 -17.50 -1.39
C SER A 119 1.44 -17.05 -2.44
N VAL A 120 2.06 -18.02 -3.10
CA VAL A 120 2.98 -17.82 -4.22
C VAL A 120 2.30 -18.32 -5.49
N SER A 121 2.44 -17.60 -6.60
CA SER A 121 1.99 -18.11 -7.89
C SER A 121 2.66 -19.47 -8.17
N LYS A 122 1.89 -20.46 -8.60
CA LYS A 122 2.41 -21.81 -8.96
C LYS A 122 3.49 -21.78 -10.05
N LYS A 123 3.61 -20.66 -10.76
CA LYS A 123 4.64 -20.39 -11.77
C LYS A 123 5.62 -19.34 -11.28
N THR A 124 6.19 -19.49 -10.07
CA THR A 124 7.33 -18.66 -9.68
C THR A 124 8.43 -18.87 -10.70
N ALA A 125 8.68 -17.88 -11.54
CA ALA A 125 9.59 -18.01 -12.65
C ALA A 125 11.03 -18.25 -12.15
N LEU A 126 11.82 -18.89 -12.99
CA LEU A 126 13.22 -19.19 -12.71
C LEU A 126 14.03 -17.92 -12.29
N GLU A 127 13.70 -16.79 -12.90
CA GLU A 127 14.35 -15.49 -12.59
C GLU A 127 14.08 -15.01 -11.18
N VAL A 128 12.83 -15.18 -10.67
CA VAL A 128 12.47 -14.84 -9.27
C VAL A 128 13.24 -15.75 -8.30
N SER A 129 13.35 -17.04 -8.63
CA SER A 129 14.13 -18.01 -7.84
C SER A 129 15.62 -17.65 -7.83
N LYS A 130 16.20 -17.25 -8.96
CA LYS A 130 17.60 -16.81 -9.05
C LYS A 130 17.85 -15.57 -8.19
N LEU A 131 16.96 -14.58 -8.25
CA LEU A 131 17.08 -13.39 -7.40
C LEU A 131 17.02 -13.77 -5.91
N ARG A 132 16.06 -14.61 -5.51
CA ARG A 132 15.96 -15.14 -4.14
C ARG A 132 17.26 -15.77 -3.68
N GLU A 133 17.82 -16.71 -4.46
CA GLU A 133 19.05 -17.43 -4.12
C GLU A 133 20.26 -16.50 -4.03
N THR A 134 20.36 -15.52 -4.92
CA THR A 134 21.41 -14.50 -4.87
C THR A 134 21.36 -13.72 -3.55
N ILE A 135 20.18 -13.24 -3.14
CA ILE A 135 20.05 -12.49 -1.88
C ILE A 135 20.25 -13.39 -0.66
N LEU A 136 19.74 -14.63 -0.69
CA LEU A 136 19.94 -15.60 0.40
C LEU A 136 21.42 -15.89 0.64
N SER A 137 22.20 -16.12 -0.41
CA SER A 137 23.64 -16.40 -0.29
C SER A 137 24.40 -15.20 0.28
N GLN A 138 24.08 -13.98 -0.18
CA GLN A 138 24.72 -12.74 0.30
C GLN A 138 24.45 -12.46 1.78
N THR A 139 23.31 -12.89 2.30
CA THR A 139 22.85 -12.62 3.66
C THR A 139 22.98 -13.81 4.60
N GLN A 140 23.56 -14.91 4.12
CA GLN A 140 23.67 -16.16 4.87
C GLN A 140 22.33 -16.64 5.47
N GLY A 141 21.25 -16.35 4.78
CA GLY A 141 19.89 -16.70 5.20
C GLY A 141 19.34 -15.91 6.40
N LYS A 142 20.03 -14.87 6.90
CA LYS A 142 19.53 -14.05 8.00
C LYS A 142 18.31 -13.25 7.56
N THR A 143 17.19 -13.40 8.28
CA THR A 143 15.87 -12.91 7.89
C THR A 143 15.85 -11.38 7.65
N LEU A 144 16.30 -10.59 8.60
CA LEU A 144 16.27 -9.12 8.47
C LEU A 144 17.26 -8.62 7.41
N ASP A 145 18.46 -9.22 7.35
CA ASP A 145 19.45 -8.88 6.33
C ASP A 145 18.93 -9.18 4.93
N PHE A 146 18.23 -10.31 4.75
CA PHE A 146 17.59 -10.69 3.49
C PHE A 146 16.54 -9.65 3.04
N ILE A 147 15.63 -9.28 3.94
CA ILE A 147 14.58 -8.31 3.65
C ILE A 147 15.17 -6.96 3.25
N LEU A 148 16.16 -6.47 4.01
CA LEU A 148 16.82 -5.19 3.74
C LEU A 148 17.66 -5.24 2.46
N SER A 149 18.40 -6.34 2.25
CA SER A 149 19.20 -6.52 1.02
C SER A 149 18.32 -6.60 -0.22
N LEU A 150 17.19 -7.30 -0.15
CA LEU A 150 16.21 -7.35 -1.25
C LEU A 150 15.62 -5.96 -1.54
N CYS A 151 15.23 -5.23 -0.49
CA CYS A 151 14.70 -3.87 -0.62
C CYS A 151 15.71 -2.94 -1.32
N ASN A 152 16.94 -2.94 -0.86
CA ASN A 152 18.03 -2.15 -1.40
C ASN A 152 18.44 -2.61 -2.83
N HIS A 153 18.43 -3.93 -3.08
CA HIS A 153 18.70 -4.46 -4.43
C HIS A 153 17.69 -3.96 -5.45
N ILE A 154 16.39 -4.01 -5.12
CA ILE A 154 15.35 -3.50 -6.01
C ILE A 154 15.53 -2.01 -6.22
N HIS A 155 15.70 -1.22 -5.17
CA HIS A 155 15.94 0.22 -5.27
C HIS A 155 17.11 0.59 -6.18
N LYS A 156 18.24 -0.10 -6.05
CA LYS A 156 19.47 0.22 -6.79
C LYS A 156 19.48 -0.25 -8.24
N ASN A 157 18.79 -1.36 -8.55
CA ASN A 157 18.89 -2.03 -9.83
C ASN A 157 17.64 -1.86 -10.72
N PHE A 158 16.59 -1.18 -10.23
CA PHE A 158 15.35 -0.97 -10.97
C PHE A 158 15.00 0.51 -11.02
N SER A 159 14.67 1.00 -12.21
CA SER A 159 14.22 2.38 -12.40
C SER A 159 12.73 2.51 -12.00
N HIS A 160 12.43 3.46 -11.14
CA HIS A 160 11.03 3.81 -10.84
C HIS A 160 10.44 4.62 -12.00
N VAL A 161 9.28 4.19 -12.50
CA VAL A 161 8.51 4.88 -13.55
C VAL A 161 7.08 5.15 -13.08
N ALA A 162 6.60 6.36 -13.35
CA ALA A 162 5.19 6.68 -13.08
C ALA A 162 4.31 5.96 -14.10
N ARG A 163 3.42 5.08 -13.60
CA ARG A 163 2.45 4.34 -14.42
C ARG A 163 1.07 4.46 -13.79
N LYS A 164 0.25 5.35 -14.35
CA LYS A 164 -1.06 5.73 -13.78
C LYS A 164 -2.14 4.66 -14.00
N HIS A 165 -2.06 3.87 -15.08
CA HIS A 165 -3.10 2.95 -15.50
C HIS A 165 -2.60 1.51 -15.62
N GLY A 166 -3.56 0.58 -15.62
CA GLY A 166 -3.36 -0.86 -15.81
C GLY A 166 -3.01 -1.60 -14.52
N ALA A 167 -3.19 -2.91 -14.56
CA ALA A 167 -2.83 -3.81 -13.48
C ALA A 167 -1.31 -3.79 -13.21
N PRO A 168 -0.84 -4.15 -12.01
CA PRO A 168 0.57 -4.36 -11.75
C PRO A 168 1.19 -5.34 -12.74
N TRP A 169 2.45 -5.12 -13.08
CA TRP A 169 3.21 -6.09 -13.86
C TRP A 169 3.51 -7.33 -13.04
N THR A 170 3.63 -8.46 -13.72
CA THR A 170 4.11 -9.68 -13.06
C THR A 170 5.56 -9.51 -12.60
N PRO A 171 5.99 -10.24 -11.56
CA PRO A 171 7.38 -10.20 -11.08
C PRO A 171 8.40 -10.45 -12.19
N GLU A 172 8.11 -11.41 -13.09
CA GLU A 172 8.98 -11.76 -14.22
C GLU A 172 9.13 -10.61 -15.21
N LYS A 173 8.02 -9.92 -15.52
CA LYS A 173 8.06 -8.76 -16.39
C LYS A 173 8.88 -7.64 -15.75
N THR A 174 8.67 -7.36 -14.47
CA THR A 174 9.42 -6.34 -13.73
C THR A 174 10.92 -6.66 -13.71
N LEU A 175 11.29 -7.93 -13.49
CA LEU A 175 12.67 -8.39 -13.53
C LEU A 175 13.31 -8.19 -14.89
N ARG A 176 12.62 -8.55 -15.97
CA ARG A 176 13.12 -8.42 -17.35
C ARG A 176 13.31 -6.96 -17.74
N GLU A 177 12.33 -6.11 -17.45
CA GLU A 177 12.33 -4.69 -17.83
C GLU A 177 13.29 -3.84 -16.97
N LYS A 178 13.70 -4.33 -15.79
CA LYS A 178 14.52 -3.57 -14.82
C LYS A 178 13.94 -2.19 -14.46
N ARG A 179 12.63 -2.06 -14.54
CA ARG A 179 11.86 -0.85 -14.20
C ARG A 179 10.45 -1.21 -13.80
N GLY A 180 9.75 -0.30 -13.12
CA GLY A 180 8.35 -0.47 -12.77
C GLY A 180 7.82 0.69 -11.94
N SER A 181 6.50 0.76 -11.80
CA SER A 181 5.86 1.63 -10.81
C SER A 181 6.05 1.06 -9.40
N CYS A 182 5.72 1.84 -8.36
CA CYS A 182 5.78 1.35 -6.98
C CYS A 182 5.03 0.01 -6.81
N ARG A 183 3.86 -0.16 -7.44
CA ARG A 183 3.07 -1.41 -7.39
C ARG A 183 3.78 -2.61 -8.02
N ASP A 184 4.51 -2.38 -9.11
CA ASP A 184 5.25 -3.44 -9.81
C ASP A 184 6.45 -3.89 -8.97
N LEU A 185 7.17 -2.95 -8.34
CA LEU A 185 8.28 -3.24 -7.45
C LEU A 185 7.82 -3.95 -6.15
N VAL A 186 6.66 -3.57 -5.65
CA VAL A 186 5.99 -4.22 -4.50
C VAL A 186 5.63 -5.66 -4.83
N GLU A 187 5.06 -5.93 -6.01
CA GLU A 187 4.70 -7.28 -6.44
C GLU A 187 5.93 -8.19 -6.57
N LEU A 188 7.02 -7.68 -7.15
CA LEU A 188 8.30 -8.39 -7.21
C LEU A 188 8.83 -8.70 -5.81
N PHE A 189 8.90 -7.70 -4.93
CA PHE A 189 9.39 -7.88 -3.56
C PHE A 189 8.57 -8.92 -2.80
N ALA A 190 7.22 -8.81 -2.85
CA ALA A 190 6.32 -9.73 -2.18
C ALA A 190 6.49 -11.17 -2.68
N SER A 191 6.62 -11.36 -3.99
CA SER A 191 6.84 -12.68 -4.60
C SER A 191 8.14 -13.32 -4.12
N VAL A 192 9.24 -12.56 -4.07
CA VAL A 192 10.53 -13.05 -3.56
C VAL A 192 10.45 -13.40 -2.08
N CYS A 193 9.87 -12.55 -1.24
CA CYS A 193 9.69 -12.82 0.19
C CYS A 193 8.84 -14.08 0.42
N ARG A 194 7.69 -14.18 -0.21
CA ARG A 194 6.79 -15.33 -0.07
C ARG A 194 7.45 -16.64 -0.47
N SER A 195 8.33 -16.61 -1.47
CA SER A 195 9.09 -17.81 -1.90
C SER A 195 10.11 -18.30 -0.87
N THR A 196 10.40 -17.52 0.19
CA THR A 196 11.21 -17.92 1.34
C THR A 196 10.37 -18.25 2.58
N GLY A 197 9.06 -18.34 2.43
CA GLY A 197 8.13 -18.57 3.53
C GLY A 197 7.78 -17.32 4.34
N LEU A 198 8.25 -16.12 3.97
CA LEU A 198 7.88 -14.87 4.63
C LEU A 198 6.47 -14.43 4.22
N ALA A 199 5.59 -14.27 5.21
CA ALA A 199 4.28 -13.67 4.98
C ALA A 199 4.45 -12.19 4.63
N CYS A 200 3.90 -11.80 3.48
CA CYS A 200 4.08 -10.46 2.92
C CYS A 200 2.76 -9.92 2.40
N ARG A 201 2.40 -8.68 2.76
CA ARG A 201 1.20 -8.01 2.28
C ARG A 201 1.52 -6.69 1.60
N HIS A 202 0.69 -6.33 0.65
CA HIS A 202 0.74 -5.04 -0.03
C HIS A 202 0.14 -3.96 0.87
N VAL A 203 0.65 -2.76 0.74
CA VAL A 203 0.12 -1.57 1.42
C VAL A 203 -0.01 -0.45 0.41
N SER A 204 -1.15 0.22 0.40
CA SER A 204 -1.33 1.50 -0.27
C SER A 204 -1.41 2.64 0.75
N GLY A 205 -0.96 3.81 0.34
CA GLY A 205 -0.97 4.97 1.23
C GLY A 205 -0.21 6.15 0.66
N TYR A 206 0.41 6.91 1.53
CA TYR A 206 1.11 8.13 1.20
C TYR A 206 2.52 8.10 1.75
N ALA A 207 3.48 8.63 0.97
CA ALA A 207 4.87 8.83 1.42
C ALA A 207 5.22 10.31 1.36
N PHE A 208 5.53 10.91 2.52
CA PHE A 208 5.94 12.29 2.61
C PHE A 208 7.43 12.44 2.30
N SER A 209 7.75 13.29 1.33
CA SER A 209 9.12 13.65 1.00
C SER A 209 9.27 15.17 0.92
N LYS A 210 10.26 15.71 1.60
CA LYS A 210 10.61 17.14 1.51
C LYS A 210 11.13 17.55 0.12
N LYS A 211 11.63 16.60 -0.66
CA LYS A 211 12.27 16.85 -1.96
C LYS A 211 11.28 16.84 -3.13
N LYS A 212 10.09 16.26 -2.97
CA LYS A 212 9.06 16.21 -4.02
C LYS A 212 8.06 17.35 -3.85
N ARG A 213 7.84 18.14 -4.92
CA ARG A 213 6.79 19.16 -4.97
C ARG A 213 5.40 18.56 -5.13
N GLU A 214 5.29 17.45 -5.84
CA GLU A 214 4.05 16.69 -6.01
C GLU A 214 4.19 15.36 -5.28
N ASN A 215 3.19 15.06 -4.47
CA ASN A 215 3.08 13.78 -3.77
C ASN A 215 2.08 12.93 -4.55
N GLU A 216 2.26 11.62 -4.50
CA GLU A 216 1.42 10.66 -5.17
C GLU A 216 0.96 9.60 -4.17
N LEU A 217 -0.10 8.91 -4.52
CA LEU A 217 -0.38 7.61 -3.91
C LEU A 217 0.84 6.73 -4.07
N HIS A 218 1.20 6.07 -2.98
CA HIS A 218 2.38 5.23 -2.92
C HIS A 218 2.02 3.81 -2.50
N ALA A 219 2.87 2.87 -2.84
CA ALA A 219 2.74 1.48 -2.44
C ALA A 219 4.06 0.97 -1.86
N TRP A 220 3.94 0.14 -0.82
CA TRP A 220 5.06 -0.59 -0.21
C TRP A 220 4.59 -1.96 0.25
N VAL A 221 5.46 -2.72 0.88
CA VAL A 221 5.12 -4.02 1.48
C VAL A 221 5.25 -4.00 2.98
N GLU A 222 4.49 -4.84 3.64
CA GLU A 222 4.74 -5.21 5.02
C GLU A 222 5.04 -6.70 5.09
N VAL A 223 6.08 -7.05 5.85
CA VAL A 223 6.49 -8.43 6.14
C VAL A 223 6.16 -8.73 7.59
N TYR A 224 5.55 -9.90 7.85
CA TYR A 224 5.23 -10.33 9.21
C TYR A 224 6.45 -10.99 9.86
N ILE A 225 6.89 -10.43 10.97
CA ILE A 225 8.02 -10.93 11.76
C ILE A 225 7.49 -11.32 13.14
N PRO A 226 7.57 -12.59 13.56
CA PRO A 226 7.14 -12.99 14.89
C PRO A 226 7.86 -12.21 15.99
N GLY A 227 7.09 -11.59 16.89
CA GLY A 227 7.55 -10.61 17.88
C GLY A 227 7.61 -9.17 17.36
N GLY A 228 7.86 -8.97 16.07
CA GLY A 228 7.85 -7.66 15.42
C GLY A 228 6.48 -7.24 14.87
N GLY A 229 5.61 -8.19 14.53
CA GLY A 229 4.38 -7.95 13.79
C GLY A 229 4.65 -7.53 12.35
N TRP A 230 3.73 -6.80 11.75
CA TRP A 230 3.87 -6.27 10.40
C TRP A 230 4.85 -5.10 10.35
N ARG A 231 5.91 -5.24 9.54
CA ARG A 231 6.99 -4.25 9.35
C ARG A 231 7.09 -3.84 7.90
N GLY A 232 7.05 -2.52 7.65
CA GLY A 232 7.02 -1.97 6.31
C GLY A 232 8.40 -1.82 5.68
N TYR A 233 8.48 -2.11 4.37
CA TYR A 233 9.66 -1.93 3.52
C TYR A 233 9.24 -1.35 2.18
N ASP A 234 9.88 -0.29 1.76
CA ASP A 234 9.57 0.39 0.49
C ASP A 234 10.67 0.13 -0.54
N PRO A 235 10.45 -0.79 -1.49
CA PRO A 235 11.45 -1.12 -2.50
C PRO A 235 11.71 0.02 -3.50
N SER A 236 10.83 1.02 -3.58
CA SER A 236 11.04 2.20 -4.43
C SER A 236 12.07 3.16 -3.85
N SER A 237 12.12 3.28 -2.53
CA SER A 237 13.09 4.12 -1.80
C SER A 237 14.27 3.36 -1.24
N GLY A 238 14.20 2.02 -1.15
CA GLY A 238 15.21 1.16 -0.52
C GLY A 238 15.21 1.22 1.00
N LEU A 239 14.16 1.76 1.63
CA LEU A 239 14.11 2.05 3.06
C LEU A 239 13.07 1.19 3.79
N ALA A 240 13.35 0.92 5.07
CA ALA A 240 12.32 0.47 6.00
C ALA A 240 11.39 1.64 6.34
N VAL A 241 10.10 1.33 6.41
CA VAL A 241 9.03 2.32 6.62
C VAL A 241 8.98 2.80 8.06
N ALA A 242 9.03 4.12 8.22
CA ALA A 242 8.96 4.83 9.49
C ALA A 242 7.89 5.93 9.45
N ASP A 243 8.13 7.08 10.10
CA ASP A 243 7.19 8.18 10.31
C ASP A 243 6.89 9.03 9.05
N SER A 244 7.50 8.73 7.93
CA SER A 244 7.23 9.40 6.64
C SER A 244 6.08 8.77 5.83
N HIS A 245 5.56 7.62 6.24
CA HIS A 245 4.52 6.88 5.51
C HIS A 245 3.21 6.85 6.31
N VAL A 246 2.10 7.02 5.60
CA VAL A 246 0.73 6.91 6.14
C VAL A 246 0.02 5.80 5.36
N ALA A 247 -0.29 4.69 6.03
CA ALA A 247 -1.02 3.57 5.44
C ALA A 247 -2.53 3.88 5.37
N VAL A 248 -3.17 3.53 4.26
CA VAL A 248 -4.63 3.61 4.09
C VAL A 248 -5.26 2.23 3.95
N ALA A 249 -4.62 1.31 3.23
CA ALA A 249 -5.07 -0.07 3.15
C ALA A 249 -3.89 -1.04 3.10
N SER A 250 -4.09 -2.24 3.64
CA SER A 250 -3.18 -3.37 3.50
C SER A 250 -3.96 -4.61 3.09
N GLY A 251 -3.36 -5.53 2.35
CA GLY A 251 -4.02 -6.74 1.89
C GLY A 251 -3.09 -7.71 1.19
N ALA A 252 -3.57 -8.92 0.94
CA ALA A 252 -2.76 -9.98 0.33
C ALA A 252 -2.38 -9.70 -1.13
N THR A 253 -3.17 -8.89 -1.86
CA THR A 253 -2.96 -8.56 -3.27
C THR A 253 -3.13 -7.06 -3.54
N ASN A 254 -2.68 -6.62 -4.70
CA ASN A 254 -2.81 -5.21 -5.12
C ASN A 254 -4.28 -4.77 -5.27
N GLU A 255 -5.18 -5.68 -5.67
CA GLU A 255 -6.61 -5.40 -5.85
C GLU A 255 -7.28 -5.08 -4.51
N LEU A 256 -6.91 -5.79 -3.44
CA LEU A 256 -7.44 -5.59 -2.09
C LEU A 256 -7.03 -4.26 -1.47
N VAL A 257 -5.95 -3.66 -1.96
CA VAL A 257 -5.45 -2.36 -1.47
C VAL A 257 -5.70 -1.21 -2.45
N ALA A 258 -6.46 -1.43 -3.52
CA ALA A 258 -6.82 -0.38 -4.46
C ALA A 258 -7.57 0.75 -3.74
N PRO A 259 -7.12 2.02 -3.85
CA PRO A 259 -7.72 3.15 -3.12
C PRO A 259 -9.20 3.35 -3.44
N VAL A 260 -9.57 3.15 -4.69
CA VAL A 260 -10.95 3.16 -5.17
C VAL A 260 -11.15 1.97 -6.09
N SER A 261 -12.20 1.21 -5.86
CA SER A 261 -12.67 0.15 -6.74
C SER A 261 -14.16 0.30 -6.99
N GLY A 262 -14.57 0.17 -8.24
CA GLY A 262 -15.95 0.31 -8.68
C GLY A 262 -16.04 0.08 -10.18
N SER A 263 -17.27 0.11 -10.69
CA SER A 263 -17.58 -0.02 -12.10
C SER A 263 -18.73 0.89 -12.48
N PHE A 264 -19.16 0.84 -13.72
CA PHE A 264 -20.34 1.53 -14.20
C PHE A 264 -21.15 0.62 -15.12
N TYR A 265 -22.43 0.93 -15.25
CA TYR A 265 -23.35 0.28 -16.17
C TYR A 265 -23.59 1.20 -17.38
N GLY A 266 -23.74 0.59 -18.54
CA GLY A 266 -23.97 1.24 -19.82
C GLY A 266 -23.05 0.67 -20.90
N ASP A 267 -23.24 1.10 -22.13
CA ASP A 267 -22.36 0.74 -23.23
C ASP A 267 -20.95 1.26 -23.00
N GLU A 268 -19.98 0.77 -23.74
CA GLU A 268 -18.58 1.19 -23.68
C GLU A 268 -18.46 2.71 -23.61
N ALA A 269 -17.90 3.20 -22.51
CA ALA A 269 -17.54 4.59 -22.29
C ALA A 269 -16.05 4.67 -22.03
N GLU A 270 -15.37 5.55 -22.74
CA GLU A 270 -13.99 5.89 -22.39
C GLU A 270 -13.98 6.49 -20.98
N ALA A 271 -13.11 5.99 -20.13
CA ALA A 271 -12.92 6.48 -18.78
C ALA A 271 -11.51 7.02 -18.60
N GLU A 272 -11.37 8.26 -18.19
CA GLU A 272 -10.11 8.89 -17.81
C GLU A 272 -10.04 9.04 -16.29
N LEU A 273 -8.93 8.62 -15.70
CA LEU A 273 -8.62 8.79 -14.28
C LEU A 273 -7.56 9.89 -14.11
N ARG A 274 -7.86 10.88 -13.30
CA ARG A 274 -6.91 11.88 -12.80
C ARG A 274 -6.91 11.85 -11.28
N PHE A 275 -5.75 12.02 -10.68
CA PHE A 275 -5.64 12.17 -9.23
C PHE A 275 -4.60 13.23 -8.87
N GLN A 276 -4.80 13.88 -7.75
CA GLN A 276 -3.88 14.84 -7.18
C GLN A 276 -3.77 14.60 -5.68
N VAL A 277 -2.54 14.53 -5.18
CA VAL A 277 -2.26 14.36 -3.75
C VAL A 277 -1.35 15.50 -3.29
N ARG A 278 -1.72 16.13 -2.18
CA ARG A 278 -0.90 17.13 -1.49
C ARG A 278 -0.65 16.68 -0.07
N ILE A 279 0.61 16.57 0.30
CA ILE A 279 1.01 16.19 1.67
C ILE A 279 1.87 17.31 2.24
N LYS A 280 1.54 17.76 3.43
CA LYS A 280 2.32 18.77 4.16
C LYS A 280 2.41 18.43 5.63
N LYS A 281 3.45 18.90 6.31
CA LYS A 281 3.47 18.87 7.77
C LYS A 281 2.41 19.82 8.30
N THR A 282 1.60 19.35 9.25
CA THR A 282 0.56 20.15 9.90
C THR A 282 1.20 21.31 10.66
N SER A 283 0.72 22.51 10.41
CA SER A 283 1.20 23.72 11.07
C SER A 283 0.74 23.80 12.54
N LEU A 284 1.41 24.63 13.35
CA LEU A 284 0.99 24.89 14.73
C LEU A 284 -0.44 25.46 14.82
N LYS A 285 -0.82 26.31 13.84
CA LYS A 285 -2.17 26.88 13.74
C LYS A 285 -3.22 25.80 13.50
N GLU A 286 -2.97 24.89 12.57
CA GLU A 286 -3.86 23.76 12.26
C GLU A 286 -3.98 22.81 13.47
N LYS A 287 -2.89 22.53 14.18
CA LYS A 287 -2.93 21.69 15.39
C LYS A 287 -3.81 22.30 16.48
N ARG A 288 -3.68 23.62 16.74
CA ARG A 288 -4.54 24.32 17.70
C ARG A 288 -6.01 24.28 17.29
N ALA A 289 -6.32 24.49 16.01
CA ALA A 289 -7.70 24.42 15.49
C ALA A 289 -8.33 23.03 15.64
N LEU A 290 -7.51 21.97 15.69
CA LEU A 290 -7.92 20.58 15.89
C LEU A 290 -7.88 20.15 17.38
N GLY A 291 -7.51 21.04 18.30
CA GLY A 291 -7.37 20.69 19.73
C GLY A 291 -6.22 19.73 20.03
N LEU A 292 -5.17 19.73 19.22
CA LEU A 292 -4.01 18.82 19.33
C LEU A 292 -2.82 19.46 20.06
N LEU A 293 -2.98 20.69 20.54
CA LEU A 293 -2.01 21.47 21.34
C LEU A 293 -2.74 22.26 22.40
#